data_ae3d68b776b0c9b75c2d85f9259e976a
#
_entry.id   ae3d68b776b0c9b75c2d85f9259e976a
#
_cell.length_a   1.000
_cell.length_b   1.000
_cell.length_c   1.000
_cell.angle_alpha   90.00
_cell.angle_beta   90.00
_cell.angle_gamma   90.00
#
_symmetry.space_group_name_H-M   'P 1'
#
loop_
_entity.id
_entity.type
_entity.pdbx_description
1 polymer ?
#
loop_
_entity_poly.entity_id
_entity_poly.type
_entity_poly.pdbx_seq_one_letter_code
_entity_poly.pdbx_strand_id
1 'polypeptide(L)'
;MKIKKLLKTLLIILLCFVLSVIVQNISMLWHIVSIWSVEYILHALTYIVLSYFLVKWFIEIVLKSNMKDYRIIPVKFFKSCFLIGLILILVIDLIYLLFIPGKLIIPHYSTSVGFMEMFFSAFLITGIAAPILEEMVFRGILMRYFEKQYGILFGIIIPSILFSLVHLFNGELKGENLLLLLIGGSIAGIMYAVTAWTFNSIWASAILHMLWNINGLLNITTQDDHWGVYQYILETKNVLITGGDYGMDTSLL
;
A
#
# COMPACT_ATOMS: atom_id res chain seq x y z
N MET A 1 -16.20 -30.08 11.46
CA MET A 1 -14.79 -29.73 11.16
C MET A 1 -14.64 -28.55 10.22
N LYS A 2 -15.34 -28.50 9.07
CA LYS A 2 -15.25 -27.39 8.09
C LYS A 2 -15.64 -26.00 8.66
N ILE A 3 -16.73 -25.90 9.46
CA ILE A 3 -17.21 -24.63 10.06
C ILE A 3 -16.18 -24.03 11.03
N LYS A 4 -15.58 -24.85 11.90
CA LYS A 4 -14.54 -24.36 12.83
C LYS A 4 -13.31 -23.80 12.10
N LYS A 5 -12.94 -24.41 10.97
CA LYS A 5 -11.82 -23.93 10.14
C LYS A 5 -12.17 -22.59 9.48
N LEU A 6 -13.39 -22.44 8.95
CA LEU A 6 -13.88 -21.21 8.36
C LEU A 6 -13.91 -20.07 9.40
N LEU A 7 -14.51 -20.31 10.57
CA LEU A 7 -14.56 -19.32 11.66
C LEU A 7 -13.17 -18.87 12.10
N LYS A 8 -12.21 -19.81 12.20
CA LYS A 8 -10.81 -19.45 12.51
C LYS A 8 -10.19 -18.57 11.43
N THR A 9 -10.44 -18.85 10.15
CA THR A 9 -9.93 -18.06 9.04
C THR A 9 -10.50 -16.64 9.09
N LEU A 10 -11.82 -16.49 9.25
CA LEU A 10 -12.47 -15.18 9.38
C LEU A 10 -11.95 -14.39 10.58
N LEU A 11 -11.73 -15.06 11.71
CA LEU A 11 -11.16 -14.43 12.90
C LEU A 11 -9.73 -13.92 12.64
N ILE A 12 -8.90 -14.68 11.94
CA ILE A 12 -7.52 -14.25 11.60
C ILE A 12 -7.56 -13.03 10.69
N ILE A 13 -8.42 -13.02 9.67
CA ILE A 13 -8.59 -11.85 8.78
C ILE A 13 -9.02 -10.62 9.60
N LEU A 14 -10.04 -10.77 10.44
CA LEU A 14 -10.54 -9.71 11.31
C LEU A 14 -9.44 -9.18 12.24
N LEU A 15 -8.68 -10.07 12.90
CA LEU A 15 -7.61 -9.67 13.79
C LEU A 15 -6.46 -8.96 13.05
N CYS A 16 -6.13 -9.36 11.83
CA CYS A 16 -5.17 -8.65 10.98
C CYS A 16 -5.65 -7.22 10.65
N PHE A 17 -6.94 -7.07 10.32
CA PHE A 17 -7.54 -5.77 10.08
C PHE A 17 -7.51 -4.89 11.33
N VAL A 18 -7.95 -5.42 12.48
CA VAL A 18 -7.91 -4.70 13.78
C VAL A 18 -6.49 -4.29 14.13
N LEU A 19 -5.49 -5.16 13.92
CA LEU A 19 -4.07 -4.83 14.13
C LEU A 19 -3.65 -3.63 13.27
N SER A 20 -4.00 -3.63 11.98
CA SER A 20 -3.67 -2.52 11.08
C SER A 20 -4.33 -1.20 11.53
N VAL A 21 -5.60 -1.25 11.93
CA VAL A 21 -6.34 -0.08 12.46
C VAL A 21 -5.69 0.44 13.75
N ILE A 22 -5.28 -0.44 14.66
CA ILE A 22 -4.59 -0.05 15.91
C ILE A 22 -3.27 0.65 15.61
N VAL A 23 -2.44 0.07 14.73
CA VAL A 23 -1.16 0.68 14.35
C VAL A 23 -1.38 2.08 13.79
N GLN A 24 -2.28 2.22 12.82
CA GLN A 24 -2.57 3.48 12.16
C GLN A 24 -3.05 4.55 13.16
N ASN A 25 -4.05 4.23 13.96
CA ASN A 25 -4.63 5.21 14.89
C ASN A 25 -3.69 5.61 16.02
N ILE A 26 -2.93 4.67 16.59
CA ILE A 26 -1.94 5.01 17.64
C ILE A 26 -0.84 5.89 17.06
N SER A 27 -0.33 5.58 15.87
CA SER A 27 0.73 6.37 15.24
C SER A 27 0.26 7.78 14.88
N MET A 28 -1.02 7.94 14.53
CA MET A 28 -1.63 9.22 14.20
C MET A 28 -1.76 10.17 15.41
N LEU A 29 -1.66 9.66 16.65
CA LEU A 29 -1.76 10.49 17.86
C LEU A 29 -0.68 11.59 17.95
N TRP A 30 0.45 11.44 17.26
CA TRP A 30 1.49 12.46 17.20
C TRP A 30 1.00 13.78 16.61
N HIS A 31 0.00 13.77 15.74
CA HIS A 31 -0.58 14.99 15.15
C HIS A 31 -1.35 15.85 16.17
N ILE A 32 -1.65 15.34 17.37
CA ILE A 32 -2.25 16.12 18.48
C ILE A 32 -1.22 17.11 19.05
N VAL A 33 0.06 16.79 18.95
CA VAL A 33 1.14 17.59 19.59
C VAL A 33 1.50 18.80 18.74
N SER A 34 1.18 18.81 17.44
CA SER A 34 1.40 19.90 16.48
C SER A 34 2.82 20.46 16.50
N ILE A 35 3.82 19.57 16.56
CA ILE A 35 5.25 19.91 16.52
C ILE A 35 5.73 19.84 15.07
N TRP A 36 5.38 20.75 14.27
CA TRP A 36 5.80 20.93 12.88
C TRP A 36 6.80 19.87 12.35
N SER A 37 6.53 19.23 11.24
CA SER A 37 7.34 18.16 10.59
C SER A 37 7.81 17.00 11.49
N VAL A 38 8.15 17.23 12.76
CA VAL A 38 8.60 16.21 13.71
C VAL A 38 7.48 15.20 13.99
N GLU A 39 6.23 15.64 14.02
CA GLU A 39 5.07 14.77 14.20
C GLU A 39 4.95 13.71 13.08
N TYR A 40 5.26 14.05 11.83
CA TYR A 40 5.25 13.10 10.71
C TYR A 40 6.36 12.07 10.81
N ILE A 41 7.54 12.48 11.26
CA ILE A 41 8.66 11.58 11.51
C ILE A 41 8.32 10.62 12.66
N LEU A 42 7.78 11.14 13.77
CA LEU A 42 7.37 10.33 14.92
C LEU A 42 6.21 9.39 14.55
N HIS A 43 5.24 9.87 13.75
CA HIS A 43 4.17 9.04 13.20
C HIS A 43 4.77 7.86 12.42
N ALA A 44 5.61 8.11 11.42
CA ALA A 44 6.19 7.06 10.59
C ALA A 44 7.04 6.08 11.41
N LEU A 45 7.88 6.57 12.33
CA LEU A 45 8.67 5.72 13.21
C LEU A 45 7.79 4.84 14.11
N THR A 46 6.78 5.44 14.76
CA THR A 46 5.83 4.70 15.61
C THR A 46 5.07 3.67 14.79
N TYR A 47 4.64 4.04 13.59
CA TYR A 47 3.94 3.14 12.67
C TYR A 47 4.79 1.90 12.36
N ILE A 48 6.06 2.07 11.96
CA ILE A 48 6.97 0.96 11.63
C ILE A 48 7.28 0.10 12.86
N VAL A 49 7.64 0.74 13.98
CA VAL A 49 8.01 0.04 15.21
C VAL A 49 6.82 -0.76 15.76
N LEU A 50 5.65 -0.12 15.84
CA LEU A 50 4.44 -0.76 16.34
C LEU A 50 3.98 -1.90 15.41
N SER A 51 4.07 -1.70 14.09
CA SER A 51 3.83 -2.76 13.10
C SER A 51 4.67 -3.99 13.37
N TYR A 52 5.98 -3.80 13.54
CA TYR A 52 6.90 -4.91 13.80
C TYR A 52 6.55 -5.67 15.09
N PHE A 53 6.33 -4.95 16.19
CA PHE A 53 6.05 -5.60 17.48
C PHE A 53 4.69 -6.27 17.50
N LEU A 54 3.64 -5.66 16.97
CA LEU A 54 2.30 -6.26 16.95
C LEU A 54 2.22 -7.44 15.98
N VAL A 55 2.84 -7.36 14.80
CA VAL A 55 2.92 -8.48 13.87
C VAL A 55 3.73 -9.62 14.47
N LYS A 56 4.85 -9.35 15.12
CA LYS A 56 5.64 -10.36 15.83
C LYS A 56 4.82 -11.03 16.91
N TRP A 57 4.20 -10.27 17.79
CA TRP A 57 3.32 -10.78 18.84
C TRP A 57 2.20 -11.65 18.24
N PHE A 58 1.56 -11.21 17.17
CA PHE A 58 0.49 -11.95 16.52
C PHE A 58 0.98 -13.30 15.99
N ILE A 59 2.14 -13.32 15.31
CA ILE A 59 2.70 -14.55 14.76
C ILE A 59 3.12 -15.50 15.88
N GLU A 60 3.79 -15.03 16.91
CA GLU A 60 4.31 -15.87 18.00
C GLU A 60 3.21 -16.39 18.93
N ILE A 61 2.26 -15.54 19.30
CA ILE A 61 1.23 -15.89 20.31
C ILE A 61 -0.03 -16.47 19.66
N VAL A 62 -0.57 -15.81 18.61
CA VAL A 62 -1.84 -16.24 18.00
C VAL A 62 -1.62 -17.38 17.01
N LEU A 63 -0.60 -17.28 16.17
CA LEU A 63 -0.31 -18.27 15.14
C LEU A 63 0.66 -19.37 15.63
N LYS A 64 1.30 -19.18 16.78
CA LYS A 64 2.28 -20.10 17.40
C LYS A 64 3.40 -20.49 16.42
N SER A 65 4.00 -19.50 15.80
CA SER A 65 5.04 -19.66 14.78
C SER A 65 6.12 -18.58 14.96
N ASN A 66 6.99 -18.39 13.97
CA ASN A 66 8.04 -17.38 13.99
C ASN A 66 7.98 -16.48 12.73
N MET A 67 8.57 -15.31 12.80
CA MET A 67 8.56 -14.29 11.72
C MET A 67 9.11 -14.83 10.40
N LYS A 68 10.18 -15.65 10.45
CA LYS A 68 10.83 -16.21 9.26
C LYS A 68 9.90 -17.14 8.46
N ASP A 69 9.06 -17.91 9.16
CA ASP A 69 8.05 -18.79 8.54
C ASP A 69 6.98 -18.02 7.78
N TYR A 70 6.86 -16.72 8.07
CA TYR A 70 5.95 -15.75 7.43
C TYR A 70 6.67 -14.80 6.49
N ARG A 71 7.88 -15.16 5.99
CA ARG A 71 8.70 -14.38 5.07
C ARG A 71 9.16 -13.02 5.62
N ILE A 72 8.97 -12.77 6.93
CA ILE A 72 9.45 -11.57 7.61
C ILE A 72 10.83 -11.88 8.17
N ILE A 73 11.82 -11.79 7.28
CA ILE A 73 13.24 -11.94 7.60
C ILE A 73 13.83 -10.58 8.00
N PRO A 74 15.08 -10.51 8.52
CA PRO A 74 15.79 -9.25 8.71
C PRO A 74 15.76 -8.41 7.43
N VAL A 75 15.73 -7.08 7.60
CA VAL A 75 15.67 -6.14 6.46
C VAL A 75 16.74 -6.46 5.43
N LYS A 76 16.33 -6.63 4.19
CA LYS A 76 17.22 -6.93 3.08
C LYS A 76 16.82 -6.11 1.86
N PHE A 77 17.80 -5.45 1.25
CA PHE A 77 17.60 -4.72 0.01
C PHE A 77 17.71 -5.67 -1.20
N PHE A 78 16.71 -5.66 -2.05
CA PHE A 78 16.65 -6.44 -3.28
C PHE A 78 16.83 -5.53 -4.49
N LYS A 79 18.08 -5.41 -4.96
CA LYS A 79 18.46 -4.53 -6.07
C LYS A 79 17.63 -4.77 -7.34
N SER A 80 17.34 -6.04 -7.67
CA SER A 80 16.51 -6.38 -8.84
C SER A 80 15.09 -5.83 -8.71
N CYS A 81 14.45 -5.98 -7.53
CA CYS A 81 13.11 -5.44 -7.29
C CYS A 81 13.12 -3.91 -7.35
N PHE A 82 14.15 -3.27 -6.80
CA PHE A 82 14.29 -1.82 -6.89
C PHE A 82 14.40 -1.34 -8.35
N LEU A 83 15.25 -1.99 -9.15
CA LEU A 83 15.41 -1.62 -10.57
C LEU A 83 14.14 -1.89 -11.38
N ILE A 84 13.47 -3.03 -11.16
CA ILE A 84 12.20 -3.36 -11.82
C ILE A 84 11.12 -2.33 -11.45
N GLY A 85 10.98 -2.00 -10.16
CA GLY A 85 10.03 -1.01 -9.70
C GLY A 85 10.29 0.37 -10.30
N LEU A 86 11.55 0.80 -10.33
CA LEU A 86 11.93 2.08 -10.94
C LEU A 86 11.62 2.11 -12.44
N ILE A 87 11.94 1.04 -13.17
CA ILE A 87 11.64 0.95 -14.61
C ILE A 87 10.13 0.96 -14.84
N LEU A 88 9.36 0.20 -14.05
CA LEU A 88 7.90 0.16 -14.15
C LEU A 88 7.28 1.55 -14.01
N ILE A 89 7.67 2.27 -12.96
CA ILE A 89 7.20 3.64 -12.70
C ILE A 89 7.58 4.56 -13.86
N LEU A 90 8.86 4.58 -14.25
CA LEU A 90 9.32 5.44 -15.34
C LEU A 90 8.59 5.16 -16.66
N VAL A 91 8.31 3.90 -16.97
CA VAL A 91 7.55 3.54 -18.18
C VAL A 91 6.13 4.06 -18.10
N ILE A 92 5.44 3.87 -16.97
CA ILE A 92 4.06 4.33 -16.79
C ILE A 92 4.00 5.86 -16.85
N ASP A 93 4.86 6.56 -16.11
CA ASP A 93 4.90 8.03 -16.13
C ASP A 93 5.17 8.57 -17.54
N LEU A 94 6.11 7.96 -18.26
CA LEU A 94 6.38 8.35 -19.65
C LEU A 94 5.19 8.10 -20.59
N ILE A 95 4.43 7.02 -20.39
CA ILE A 95 3.21 6.77 -21.16
C ILE A 95 2.21 7.91 -20.93
N TYR A 96 1.97 8.28 -19.66
CA TYR A 96 1.05 9.39 -19.36
C TYR A 96 1.55 10.72 -19.91
N LEU A 97 2.80 11.08 -19.63
CA LEU A 97 3.35 12.39 -19.99
C LEU A 97 3.51 12.59 -21.51
N LEU A 98 3.75 11.51 -22.27
CA LEU A 98 4.02 11.62 -23.72
C LEU A 98 2.81 11.29 -24.59
N PHE A 99 1.90 10.43 -24.14
CA PHE A 99 0.82 9.91 -24.99
C PHE A 99 -0.58 10.31 -24.55
N ILE A 100 -0.77 10.71 -23.29
CA ILE A 100 -2.08 11.11 -22.79
C ILE A 100 -2.11 12.64 -22.63
N PRO A 101 -3.01 13.35 -23.33
CA PRO A 101 -3.11 14.80 -23.20
C PRO A 101 -3.39 15.24 -21.77
N GLY A 102 -2.62 16.22 -21.31
CA GLY A 102 -2.75 16.76 -19.96
C GLY A 102 -1.83 17.95 -19.75
N LYS A 103 -1.86 18.51 -18.55
CA LYS A 103 -1.08 19.68 -18.17
C LYS A 103 -0.30 19.43 -16.89
N LEU A 104 1.02 19.59 -16.95
CA LEU A 104 1.88 19.54 -15.76
C LEU A 104 1.75 20.86 -14.99
N ILE A 105 1.41 20.78 -13.72
CA ILE A 105 1.34 21.93 -12.82
C ILE A 105 2.12 21.65 -11.52
N ILE A 106 2.47 22.73 -10.82
CA ILE A 106 2.92 22.67 -9.44
C ILE A 106 1.72 23.04 -8.58
N PRO A 107 1.23 22.14 -7.70
CA PRO A 107 0.10 22.43 -6.84
C PRO A 107 0.36 23.66 -5.98
N HIS A 108 -0.67 24.47 -5.79
CA HIS A 108 -0.54 25.64 -4.93
C HIS A 108 -0.79 25.27 -3.46
N TYR A 109 0.22 25.41 -2.63
CA TYR A 109 0.11 25.27 -1.18
C TYR A 109 0.03 26.65 -0.55
N SER A 110 -0.97 26.89 0.29
CA SER A 110 -1.20 28.19 0.94
C SER A 110 -0.03 28.62 1.84
N THR A 111 0.76 27.67 2.31
CA THR A 111 1.95 27.92 3.13
C THR A 111 3.04 26.89 2.83
N SER A 112 4.31 27.27 3.10
CA SER A 112 5.42 26.30 3.05
C SER A 112 5.23 25.14 4.05
N VAL A 113 4.54 25.39 5.16
CA VAL A 113 4.19 24.37 6.16
C VAL A 113 3.26 23.33 5.53
N GLY A 114 2.18 23.75 4.87
CA GLY A 114 1.25 22.81 4.21
C GLY A 114 1.93 21.94 3.14
N PHE A 115 2.88 22.50 2.39
CA PHE A 115 3.70 21.70 1.46
C PHE A 115 4.51 20.63 2.19
N MET A 116 5.19 21.00 3.28
CA MET A 116 6.02 20.05 4.06
C MET A 116 5.17 18.96 4.72
N GLU A 117 3.98 19.30 5.22
CA GLU A 117 3.02 18.34 5.77
C GLU A 117 2.59 17.31 4.72
N MET A 118 2.18 17.78 3.54
CA MET A 118 1.86 16.90 2.41
C MET A 118 3.06 16.02 2.05
N PHE A 119 4.25 16.61 1.89
CA PHE A 119 5.45 15.89 1.48
C PHE A 119 5.83 14.78 2.47
N PHE A 120 5.89 15.10 3.78
CA PHE A 120 6.21 14.10 4.80
C PHE A 120 5.12 13.04 4.94
N SER A 121 3.84 13.42 4.82
CA SER A 121 2.74 12.46 4.80
C SER A 121 2.86 11.51 3.61
N ALA A 122 3.04 12.04 2.40
CA ALA A 122 3.14 11.24 1.18
C ALA A 122 4.41 10.37 1.18
N PHE A 123 5.56 10.92 1.56
CA PHE A 123 6.83 10.20 1.48
C PHE A 123 7.03 9.22 2.63
N LEU A 124 6.88 9.68 3.90
CA LEU A 124 7.20 8.85 5.06
C LEU A 124 6.06 7.90 5.45
N ILE A 125 4.82 8.41 5.49
CA ILE A 125 3.70 7.61 5.98
C ILE A 125 3.16 6.74 4.86
N THR A 126 2.66 7.34 3.79
CA THR A 126 2.07 6.61 2.66
C THR A 126 3.12 5.87 1.85
N GLY A 127 4.29 6.49 1.60
CA GLY A 127 5.34 5.93 0.76
C GLY A 127 6.16 4.83 1.44
N ILE A 128 6.38 4.90 2.76
CA ILE A 128 7.28 3.96 3.44
C ILE A 128 6.57 3.16 4.54
N ALA A 129 5.96 3.84 5.52
CA ALA A 129 5.48 3.16 6.73
C ALA A 129 4.27 2.26 6.46
N ALA A 130 3.28 2.73 5.70
CA ALA A 130 2.10 1.95 5.33
C ALA A 130 2.45 0.70 4.52
N PRO A 131 3.26 0.76 3.43
CA PRO A 131 3.70 -0.43 2.72
C PRO A 131 4.38 -1.48 3.60
N ILE A 132 5.17 -1.09 4.59
CA ILE A 132 5.82 -2.05 5.50
C ILE A 132 4.78 -2.86 6.27
N LEU A 133 3.79 -2.21 6.89
CA LEU A 133 2.71 -2.90 7.60
C LEU A 133 1.90 -3.77 6.66
N GLU A 134 1.52 -3.22 5.51
CA GLU A 134 0.68 -3.91 4.55
C GLU A 134 1.38 -5.16 4.01
N GLU A 135 2.66 -5.10 3.69
CA GLU A 135 3.41 -6.28 3.27
C GLU A 135 3.57 -7.30 4.41
N MET A 136 3.79 -6.86 5.66
CA MET A 136 3.81 -7.77 6.81
C MET A 136 2.48 -8.48 7.00
N VAL A 137 1.35 -7.79 6.83
CA VAL A 137 0.00 -8.34 7.01
C VAL A 137 -0.41 -9.19 5.82
N PHE A 138 -0.36 -8.65 4.60
CA PHE A 138 -0.92 -9.32 3.42
C PHE A 138 0.03 -10.39 2.87
N ARG A 139 1.34 -10.11 2.74
CA ARG A 139 2.33 -11.04 2.15
C ARG A 139 3.02 -11.89 3.21
N GLY A 140 3.16 -11.34 4.41
CA GLY A 140 3.58 -12.09 5.59
C GLY A 140 2.46 -12.98 6.11
N ILE A 141 1.54 -12.43 6.91
CA ILE A 141 0.56 -13.21 7.68
C ILE A 141 -0.46 -13.91 6.78
N LEU A 142 -1.28 -13.15 6.04
CA LEU A 142 -2.43 -13.70 5.33
C LEU A 142 -2.00 -14.64 4.21
N MET A 143 -1.07 -14.22 3.36
CA MET A 143 -0.58 -15.05 2.27
C MET A 143 -0.04 -16.38 2.78
N ARG A 144 0.83 -16.35 3.80
CA ARG A 144 1.42 -17.57 4.34
C ARG A 144 0.41 -18.45 5.07
N TYR A 145 -0.58 -17.85 5.74
CA TYR A 145 -1.68 -18.57 6.37
C TYR A 145 -2.52 -19.33 5.33
N PHE A 146 -2.94 -18.67 4.24
CA PHE A 146 -3.71 -19.30 3.17
C PHE A 146 -2.88 -20.34 2.41
N GLU A 147 -1.61 -20.06 2.13
CA GLU A 147 -0.70 -20.99 1.47
C GLU A 147 -0.56 -22.31 2.26
N LYS A 148 -0.35 -22.24 3.58
CA LYS A 148 -0.25 -23.43 4.45
C LYS A 148 -1.55 -24.23 4.49
N GLN A 149 -2.70 -23.62 4.27
CA GLN A 149 -4.00 -24.30 4.40
C GLN A 149 -4.59 -24.78 3.09
N TYR A 150 -4.35 -24.06 1.99
CA TYR A 150 -5.04 -24.24 0.71
C TYR A 150 -4.10 -24.23 -0.50
N GLY A 151 -2.79 -24.06 -0.28
CA GLY A 151 -1.79 -23.98 -1.32
C GLY A 151 -1.51 -22.55 -1.79
N ILE A 152 -0.44 -22.41 -2.58
CA ILE A 152 0.11 -21.10 -2.97
C ILE A 152 -0.88 -20.24 -3.79
N LEU A 153 -1.67 -20.85 -4.66
CA LEU A 153 -2.63 -20.12 -5.48
C LEU A 153 -3.63 -19.33 -4.61
N PHE A 154 -4.20 -19.99 -3.58
CA PHE A 154 -5.08 -19.32 -2.62
C PHE A 154 -4.34 -18.32 -1.75
N GLY A 155 -3.06 -18.61 -1.43
CA GLY A 155 -2.19 -17.68 -0.72
C GLY A 155 -1.93 -16.40 -1.50
N ILE A 156 -1.87 -16.44 -2.81
CA ILE A 156 -1.70 -15.27 -3.67
C ILE A 156 -3.04 -14.54 -3.88
N ILE A 157 -4.08 -15.25 -4.33
CA ILE A 157 -5.33 -14.62 -4.80
C ILE A 157 -6.12 -14.00 -3.65
N ILE A 158 -6.39 -14.75 -2.57
CA ILE A 158 -7.28 -14.27 -1.50
C ILE A 158 -6.72 -13.00 -0.81
N PRO A 159 -5.46 -12.97 -0.35
CA PRO A 159 -4.91 -11.76 0.26
C PRO A 159 -4.81 -10.58 -0.72
N SER A 160 -4.65 -10.82 -2.03
CA SER A 160 -4.64 -9.75 -3.03
C SER A 160 -6.02 -9.10 -3.20
N ILE A 161 -7.09 -9.90 -3.19
CA ILE A 161 -8.46 -9.38 -3.17
C ILE A 161 -8.75 -8.64 -1.86
N LEU A 162 -8.35 -9.20 -0.71
CA LEU A 162 -8.50 -8.54 0.58
C LEU A 162 -7.71 -7.21 0.65
N PHE A 163 -6.52 -7.17 0.05
CA PHE A 163 -5.72 -5.95 -0.08
C PHE A 163 -6.47 -4.86 -0.83
N SER A 164 -7.10 -5.19 -1.94
CA SER A 164 -7.94 -4.25 -2.69
C SER A 164 -9.17 -3.80 -1.87
N LEU A 165 -9.83 -4.74 -1.17
CA LEU A 165 -11.04 -4.46 -0.39
C LEU A 165 -10.79 -3.51 0.79
N VAL A 166 -9.63 -3.56 1.45
CA VAL A 166 -9.35 -2.63 2.56
C VAL A 166 -9.21 -1.19 2.11
N HIS A 167 -8.87 -0.94 0.86
CA HIS A 167 -8.80 0.42 0.31
C HIS A 167 -10.18 1.07 0.14
N LEU A 168 -11.28 0.30 0.22
CA LEU A 168 -12.64 0.85 0.25
C LEU A 168 -12.91 1.73 1.49
N PHE A 169 -12.13 1.57 2.55
CA PHE A 169 -12.23 2.42 3.74
C PHE A 169 -11.60 3.81 3.56
N ASN A 170 -10.87 4.04 2.46
CA ASN A 170 -10.22 5.32 2.18
C ASN A 170 -11.15 6.36 1.54
N GLY A 171 -12.37 5.98 1.13
CA GLY A 171 -13.34 6.91 0.54
C GLY A 171 -14.61 6.22 0.04
N GLU A 172 -15.62 7.02 -0.29
CA GLU A 172 -16.88 6.51 -0.85
C GLU A 172 -16.74 6.31 -2.36
N LEU A 173 -16.56 5.06 -2.79
CA LEU A 173 -16.52 4.69 -4.20
C LEU A 173 -17.83 4.06 -4.66
N LYS A 174 -18.29 4.41 -5.84
CA LYS A 174 -19.50 3.88 -6.47
C LYS A 174 -19.25 3.54 -7.93
N GLY A 175 -20.04 2.57 -8.44
CA GLY A 175 -20.06 2.24 -9.86
C GLY A 175 -18.69 1.78 -10.40
N GLU A 176 -18.24 2.42 -11.47
CA GLU A 176 -17.03 2.04 -12.20
C GLU A 176 -15.75 2.21 -11.35
N ASN A 177 -15.68 3.24 -10.51
CA ASN A 177 -14.53 3.50 -9.63
C ASN A 177 -14.31 2.35 -8.64
N LEU A 178 -15.40 1.77 -8.11
CA LEU A 178 -15.32 0.58 -7.26
C LEU A 178 -14.75 -0.62 -8.01
N LEU A 179 -15.19 -0.87 -9.23
CA LEU A 179 -14.69 -1.97 -10.05
C LEU A 179 -13.22 -1.78 -10.41
N LEU A 180 -12.82 -0.57 -10.78
CA LEU A 180 -11.42 -0.25 -11.09
C LEU A 180 -10.51 -0.48 -9.87
N LEU A 181 -10.92 -0.02 -8.68
CA LEU A 181 -10.18 -0.30 -7.45
C LEU A 181 -10.04 -1.80 -7.19
N LEU A 182 -11.15 -2.56 -7.30
CA LEU A 182 -11.13 -3.99 -7.04
C LEU A 182 -10.23 -4.74 -8.03
N ILE A 183 -10.25 -4.38 -9.30
CA ILE A 183 -9.43 -5.00 -10.34
C ILE A 183 -7.97 -4.55 -10.19
N GLY A 184 -7.70 -3.25 -10.25
CA GLY A 184 -6.35 -2.69 -10.19
C GLY A 184 -5.62 -3.04 -8.89
N GLY A 185 -6.28 -2.83 -7.73
CA GLY A 185 -5.72 -3.21 -6.43
C GLY A 185 -5.48 -4.71 -6.28
N SER A 186 -6.33 -5.58 -6.89
CA SER A 186 -6.08 -7.03 -6.88
C SER A 186 -4.90 -7.40 -7.78
N ILE A 187 -4.74 -6.78 -8.94
CA ILE A 187 -3.60 -7.00 -9.85
C ILE A 187 -2.30 -6.57 -9.16
N ALA A 188 -2.24 -5.37 -8.58
CA ALA A 188 -1.11 -4.91 -7.79
C ALA A 188 -0.83 -5.88 -6.62
N GLY A 189 -1.88 -6.30 -5.93
CA GLY A 189 -1.83 -7.31 -4.87
C GLY A 189 -1.18 -8.60 -5.31
N ILE A 190 -1.54 -9.13 -6.48
CA ILE A 190 -0.96 -10.35 -7.06
C ILE A 190 0.52 -10.12 -7.41
N MET A 191 0.86 -8.99 -8.02
CA MET A 191 2.26 -8.64 -8.35
C MET A 191 3.15 -8.66 -7.10
N TYR A 192 2.72 -8.02 -6.01
CA TYR A 192 3.45 -8.02 -4.74
C TYR A 192 3.51 -9.42 -4.12
N ALA A 193 2.41 -10.19 -4.16
CA ALA A 193 2.37 -11.55 -3.61
C ALA A 193 3.31 -12.50 -4.36
N VAL A 194 3.33 -12.47 -5.70
CA VAL A 194 4.27 -13.25 -6.53
C VAL A 194 5.71 -12.85 -6.23
N THR A 195 5.98 -11.55 -6.09
CA THR A 195 7.32 -11.05 -5.73
C THR A 195 7.75 -11.57 -4.36
N ALA A 196 6.90 -11.43 -3.33
CA ALA A 196 7.21 -11.94 -1.99
C ALA A 196 7.42 -13.46 -1.97
N TRP A 197 6.66 -14.20 -2.78
CA TRP A 197 6.80 -15.64 -2.92
C TRP A 197 8.12 -16.02 -3.60
N THR A 198 8.44 -15.41 -4.74
CA THR A 198 9.64 -15.69 -5.54
C THR A 198 10.92 -15.44 -4.75
N PHE A 199 10.98 -14.33 -4.00
CA PHE A 199 12.15 -13.97 -3.20
C PHE A 199 12.11 -14.53 -1.77
N ASN A 200 11.02 -15.21 -1.40
CA ASN A 200 10.74 -15.68 -0.04
C ASN A 200 10.96 -14.61 1.04
N SER A 201 10.53 -13.38 0.75
CA SER A 201 10.73 -12.21 1.60
C SER A 201 9.71 -11.12 1.29
N ILE A 202 9.10 -10.55 2.34
CA ILE A 202 8.24 -9.38 2.21
C ILE A 202 9.01 -8.13 1.76
N TRP A 203 10.33 -8.06 2.03
CA TRP A 203 11.13 -6.89 1.66
C TRP A 203 11.28 -6.70 0.16
N ALA A 204 11.18 -7.79 -0.60
CA ALA A 204 11.20 -7.72 -2.06
C ALA A 204 9.95 -7.02 -2.60
N SER A 205 8.78 -7.39 -2.10
CA SER A 205 7.51 -6.73 -2.48
C SER A 205 7.37 -5.34 -1.86
N ALA A 206 7.84 -5.15 -0.62
CA ALA A 206 7.83 -3.85 0.04
C ALA A 206 8.62 -2.79 -0.75
N ILE A 207 9.76 -3.16 -1.35
CA ILE A 207 10.51 -2.24 -2.21
C ILE A 207 9.68 -1.78 -3.42
N LEU A 208 9.00 -2.70 -4.11
CA LEU A 208 8.12 -2.36 -5.23
C LEU A 208 6.97 -1.47 -4.77
N HIS A 209 6.34 -1.83 -3.66
CA HIS A 209 5.20 -1.12 -3.10
C HIS A 209 5.57 0.29 -2.63
N MET A 210 6.70 0.44 -1.91
CA MET A 210 7.21 1.76 -1.52
C MET A 210 7.50 2.65 -2.73
N LEU A 211 8.17 2.12 -3.74
CA LEU A 211 8.45 2.88 -4.97
C LEU A 211 7.16 3.35 -5.64
N TRP A 212 6.18 2.46 -5.76
CA TRP A 212 4.87 2.79 -6.32
C TRP A 212 4.21 3.94 -5.56
N ASN A 213 4.12 3.82 -4.24
CA ASN A 213 3.47 4.84 -3.41
C ASN A 213 4.23 6.17 -3.39
N ILE A 214 5.58 6.13 -3.39
CA ILE A 214 6.41 7.35 -3.48
C ILE A 214 6.21 8.04 -4.83
N ASN A 215 5.93 7.29 -5.90
CA ASN A 215 5.59 7.87 -7.20
C ASN A 215 4.37 8.78 -7.15
N GLY A 216 3.46 8.60 -6.19
CA GLY A 216 2.34 9.52 -5.95
C GLY A 216 2.75 10.97 -5.63
N LEU A 217 4.06 11.26 -5.46
CA LEU A 217 4.59 12.63 -5.46
C LEU A 217 4.50 13.31 -6.84
N LEU A 218 4.47 12.54 -7.94
CA LEU A 218 3.96 12.94 -9.24
C LEU A 218 2.51 12.45 -9.34
N ASN A 219 1.57 13.28 -8.94
CA ASN A 219 0.16 12.91 -8.92
C ASN A 219 -0.48 13.05 -10.30
N ILE A 220 -0.81 11.93 -10.93
CA ILE A 220 -1.52 11.90 -12.22
C ILE A 220 -3.01 11.79 -11.93
N THR A 221 -3.75 12.87 -12.18
CA THR A 221 -5.13 13.06 -11.74
C THR A 221 -5.97 13.79 -12.79
N THR A 222 -7.27 13.92 -12.57
CA THR A 222 -8.19 14.66 -13.44
C THR A 222 -8.54 16.05 -12.92
N GLN A 223 -8.11 16.40 -11.72
CA GLN A 223 -8.41 17.68 -11.07
C GLN A 223 -7.28 18.10 -10.14
N ASP A 224 -7.16 19.39 -9.86
CA ASP A 224 -6.23 19.89 -8.85
C ASP A 224 -6.76 19.55 -7.44
N ASP A 225 -6.11 18.62 -6.79
CA ASP A 225 -6.45 18.12 -5.44
C ASP A 225 -5.44 18.54 -4.37
N HIS A 226 -4.47 19.41 -4.74
CA HIS A 226 -3.41 19.87 -3.85
C HIS A 226 -2.56 18.75 -3.23
N TRP A 227 -2.39 17.63 -3.96
CA TRP A 227 -1.57 16.51 -3.53
C TRP A 227 -0.38 16.30 -4.48
N GLY A 228 0.78 15.96 -3.92
CA GLY A 228 2.02 15.71 -4.69
C GLY A 228 2.89 16.96 -4.84
N VAL A 229 4.13 16.76 -5.30
CA VAL A 229 5.09 17.82 -5.63
C VAL A 229 4.78 18.40 -7.02
N TYR A 230 4.37 17.52 -7.91
CA TYR A 230 3.87 17.84 -9.24
C TYR A 230 2.54 17.14 -9.47
N GLN A 231 1.67 17.76 -10.26
CA GLN A 231 0.45 17.15 -10.74
C GLN A 231 0.42 17.17 -12.26
N TYR A 232 0.05 16.04 -12.86
CA TYR A 232 -0.28 15.96 -14.26
C TYR A 232 -1.79 15.81 -14.40
N ILE A 233 -2.45 16.94 -14.73
CA ILE A 233 -3.91 16.99 -14.86
C ILE A 233 -4.29 16.52 -16.25
N LEU A 234 -4.95 15.36 -16.31
CA LEU A 234 -5.41 14.72 -17.55
C LEU A 234 -6.60 15.47 -18.14
N GLU A 235 -6.60 15.67 -19.44
CA GLU A 235 -7.73 16.25 -20.18
C GLU A 235 -8.81 15.22 -20.53
N THR A 236 -8.44 13.92 -20.55
CA THR A 236 -9.39 12.84 -20.82
C THR A 236 -10.25 12.55 -19.60
N LYS A 237 -11.52 12.16 -19.86
CA LYS A 237 -12.46 11.69 -18.83
C LYS A 237 -12.69 10.17 -18.89
N ASN A 238 -11.91 9.45 -19.72
CA ASN A 238 -12.02 8.01 -19.82
C ASN A 238 -11.50 7.35 -18.53
N VAL A 239 -12.40 6.80 -17.74
CA VAL A 239 -12.08 6.20 -16.43
C VAL A 239 -11.09 5.05 -16.50
N LEU A 240 -11.01 4.33 -17.63
CA LEU A 240 -10.03 3.26 -17.83
C LEU A 240 -8.59 3.80 -17.96
N ILE A 241 -8.46 5.05 -18.42
CA ILE A 241 -7.18 5.75 -18.55
C ILE A 241 -6.86 6.52 -17.27
N THR A 242 -7.85 7.20 -16.71
CA THR A 242 -7.65 8.08 -15.56
C THR A 242 -7.61 7.31 -14.23
N GLY A 243 -8.15 6.09 -14.17
CA GLY A 243 -8.35 5.34 -12.93
C GLY A 243 -9.50 5.87 -12.06
N GLY A 244 -10.30 6.83 -12.58
CA GLY A 244 -11.41 7.44 -11.84
C GLY A 244 -10.95 8.23 -10.62
N ASP A 245 -11.65 8.07 -9.51
CA ASP A 245 -11.38 8.79 -8.25
C ASP A 245 -10.08 8.39 -7.56
N TYR A 246 -9.51 7.22 -7.91
CA TYR A 246 -8.21 6.75 -7.38
C TYR A 246 -7.02 7.13 -8.25
N GLY A 247 -7.26 7.83 -9.36
CA GLY A 247 -6.19 8.22 -10.26
C GLY A 247 -5.45 7.03 -10.89
N MET A 248 -4.20 7.25 -11.23
CA MET A 248 -3.34 6.28 -11.91
C MET A 248 -3.31 4.89 -11.24
N ASP A 249 -3.44 4.81 -9.92
CA ASP A 249 -3.33 3.58 -9.13
C ASP A 249 -4.34 2.49 -9.53
N THR A 250 -5.43 2.88 -10.17
CA THR A 250 -6.51 1.98 -10.62
C THR A 250 -6.76 2.04 -12.12
N SER A 251 -5.92 2.73 -12.88
CA SER A 251 -6.02 2.75 -14.33
C SER A 251 -5.69 1.38 -14.95
N LEU A 252 -6.10 1.16 -16.18
CA LEU A 252 -5.78 -0.04 -16.96
C LEU A 252 -4.59 0.19 -17.92
N LEU A 253 -3.87 1.29 -17.77
CA LEU A 253 -2.63 1.58 -18.52
C LEU A 253 -1.39 1.02 -17.86
#